data_b703ff4acc624f54c9d173dab5aa62ce
#
_entry.id   b703ff4acc624f54c9d173dab5aa62ce
#
_cell.length_a   1.000
_cell.length_b   1.000
_cell.length_c   1.000
_cell.angle_alpha   90.00
_cell.angle_beta   90.00
_cell.angle_gamma   90.00
#
_symmetry.space_group_name_H-M   'P 1'
#
loop_
_entity.id
_entity.type
_entity.pdbx_description
1 polymer ?
#
loop_
_entity_poly.entity_id
_entity_poly.type
_entity_poly.pdbx_seq_one_letter_code
_entity_poly.pdbx_strand_id
1 'polypeptide(L)' 'MKQILSPFQQYECFEAKGEQYLVLDYTIIQDKDDKLVEWCSTMNIKRLKDHTHYSLPMSHILEKYKQKELKPIKCR' A
#
# COMPACT_ATOMS: atom_id res chain seq x y z
N MET A 1 -2.45 -20.42 5.08
CA MET A 1 -2.13 -19.21 4.32
C MET A 1 -2.37 -17.98 5.16
N LYS A 2 -1.41 -17.08 5.21
CA LYS A 2 -1.54 -15.88 6.00
C LYS A 2 -2.15 -14.75 5.18
N GLN A 3 -3.09 -14.05 5.81
CA GLN A 3 -3.64 -12.86 5.19
C GLN A 3 -2.70 -11.68 5.44
N ILE A 4 -2.51 -10.90 4.39
CA ILE A 4 -1.82 -9.63 4.49
C ILE A 4 -2.88 -8.60 4.91
N LEU A 5 -2.68 -7.99 6.08
CA LEU A 5 -3.59 -6.96 6.55
C LEU A 5 -3.25 -5.64 5.83
N SER A 6 -3.79 -5.50 4.64
CA SER A 6 -3.64 -4.27 3.86
C SER A 6 -5.02 -3.67 3.60
N PRO A 7 -5.16 -2.34 3.68
CA PRO A 7 -6.42 -1.69 3.36
C PRO A 7 -6.75 -1.73 1.87
N PHE A 8 -5.77 -2.04 1.02
CA PHE A 8 -5.96 -2.02 -0.44
C PHE A 8 -5.52 -3.33 -1.05
N GLN A 9 -6.26 -3.77 -2.05
CA GLN A 9 -5.91 -4.95 -2.85
C GLN A 9 -5.12 -4.53 -4.08
N GLN A 10 -4.50 -5.50 -4.74
CA GLN A 10 -3.79 -5.25 -5.99
C GLN A 10 -4.73 -4.60 -7.00
N TYR A 11 -4.22 -3.57 -7.69
CA TYR A 11 -4.94 -2.80 -8.71
C TYR A 11 -6.06 -1.92 -8.20
N GLU A 12 -6.20 -1.76 -6.89
CA GLU A 12 -7.09 -0.74 -6.36
C GLU A 12 -6.39 0.63 -6.39
N CYS A 13 -7.21 1.69 -6.43
CA CYS A 13 -6.70 3.05 -6.43
C CYS A 13 -7.05 3.74 -5.11
N PHE A 14 -6.23 4.69 -4.73
CA PHE A 14 -6.51 5.53 -3.58
C PHE A 14 -6.00 6.96 -3.83
N GLU A 15 -6.52 7.89 -3.02
CA GLU A 15 -6.09 9.28 -3.06
C GLU A 15 -5.42 9.65 -1.76
N ALA A 16 -4.31 10.37 -1.87
CA ALA A 16 -3.59 10.90 -0.72
C ALA A 16 -3.05 12.29 -1.06
N LYS A 17 -3.35 13.26 -0.22
CA LYS A 17 -2.90 14.66 -0.38
C LYS A 17 -3.19 15.23 -1.77
N GLY A 18 -4.37 14.91 -2.31
CA GLY A 18 -4.79 15.41 -3.61
C GLY A 18 -4.22 14.67 -4.82
N GLU A 19 -3.40 13.65 -4.61
CA GLU A 19 -2.82 12.84 -5.68
C GLU A 19 -3.43 11.45 -5.70
N GLN A 20 -3.56 10.86 -6.89
CA GLN A 20 -4.15 9.53 -7.08
C GLN A 20 -3.06 8.51 -7.36
N TYR A 21 -3.21 7.34 -6.76
CA TYR A 21 -2.23 6.26 -6.86
C TYR A 21 -2.91 4.94 -7.18
N LEU A 22 -2.19 4.08 -7.90
CA LEU A 22 -2.61 2.71 -8.20
C LEU A 22 -1.72 1.74 -7.44
N VAL A 23 -2.33 0.80 -6.73
CA VAL A 23 -1.60 -0.27 -6.05
C VAL A 23 -1.18 -1.31 -7.08
N LEU A 24 0.13 -1.50 -7.24
CA LEU A 24 0.67 -2.46 -8.20
C LEU A 24 0.80 -3.85 -7.59
N ASP A 25 1.53 -3.96 -6.52
CA ASP A 25 1.73 -5.22 -5.82
C ASP A 25 2.32 -4.95 -4.42
N TYR A 26 2.70 -6.01 -3.74
CA TYR A 26 3.30 -5.94 -2.41
C TYR A 26 4.60 -6.73 -2.40
N THR A 27 5.60 -6.19 -1.71
CA THR A 27 6.82 -6.93 -1.37
C THR A 27 6.68 -7.35 0.08
N ILE A 28 6.54 -8.64 0.32
CA ILE A 28 6.25 -9.17 1.64
C ILE A 28 7.50 -9.80 2.22
N ILE A 29 7.90 -9.33 3.38
CA ILE A 29 9.02 -9.88 4.14
C ILE A 29 8.45 -10.56 5.38
N GLN A 30 8.82 -11.82 5.59
CA GLN A 30 8.37 -12.59 6.74
C GLN A 30 9.59 -12.97 7.58
N ASP A 31 9.39 -13.06 8.90
CA ASP A 31 10.45 -13.53 9.78
C ASP A 31 10.47 -15.08 9.81
N LYS A 32 11.31 -15.64 10.65
CA LYS A 32 11.47 -17.11 10.77
C LYS A 32 10.20 -17.81 11.27
N ASP A 33 9.29 -17.07 11.88
CA ASP A 33 8.01 -17.59 12.37
C ASP A 33 6.88 -17.31 11.38
N ASP A 34 7.20 -16.96 10.15
CA ASP A 34 6.26 -16.60 9.09
C ASP A 34 5.37 -15.40 9.42
N LYS A 35 5.83 -14.54 10.31
CA LYS A 35 5.09 -13.31 10.63
C LYS A 35 5.51 -12.19 9.69
N LEU A 36 4.52 -11.41 9.28
CA LEU A 36 4.74 -10.23 8.45
C LEU A 36 5.63 -9.22 9.19
N VAL A 37 6.69 -8.80 8.55
CA VAL A 37 7.56 -7.73 9.06
C VAL A 37 7.12 -6.43 8.43
N GLU A 38 6.26 -5.68 9.12
CA GLU A 38 5.61 -4.49 8.56
C GLU A 38 6.59 -3.40 8.14
N TRP A 39 7.66 -3.20 8.90
CA TRP A 39 8.57 -2.08 8.64
C TRP A 39 9.46 -2.31 7.41
N CYS A 40 9.61 -3.54 6.94
CA CYS A 40 10.37 -3.80 5.72
C CYS A 40 9.51 -4.38 4.58
N SER A 41 8.27 -4.75 4.86
CA SER A 41 7.33 -5.07 3.78
C SER A 41 6.81 -3.78 3.17
N THR A 42 6.61 -3.78 1.85
CA THR A 42 6.22 -2.56 1.14
C THR A 42 4.99 -2.76 0.29
N MET A 43 4.22 -1.69 0.13
CA MET A 43 3.20 -1.59 -0.90
C MET A 43 3.79 -0.80 -2.06
N ASN A 44 3.83 -1.42 -3.23
CA ASN A 44 4.39 -0.80 -4.43
C ASN A 44 3.27 -0.14 -5.22
N ILE A 45 3.41 1.15 -5.47
CA ILE A 45 2.35 1.96 -6.06
C ILE A 45 2.89 2.79 -7.21
N LYS A 46 1.96 3.28 -8.04
CA LYS A 46 2.26 4.19 -9.13
C LYS A 46 1.38 5.41 -9.03
N ARG A 47 1.97 6.59 -9.05
CA ARG A 47 1.20 7.83 -9.11
C ARG A 47 0.63 7.98 -10.52
N LEU A 48 -0.68 8.17 -10.62
CA LEU A 48 -1.35 8.18 -11.92
C LEU A 48 -1.00 9.39 -12.76
N LYS A 49 -0.70 10.51 -12.13
CA LYS A 49 -0.40 11.77 -12.79
C LYS A 49 0.79 11.67 -13.75
N ASP A 50 1.86 11.04 -13.30
CA ASP A 50 3.13 11.01 -14.04
C ASP A 50 3.76 9.63 -14.11
N HIS A 51 3.05 8.59 -13.66
CA HIS A 51 3.51 7.19 -13.67
C HIS A 51 4.75 6.95 -12.81
N THR A 52 5.02 7.82 -11.85
CA THR A 52 6.14 7.63 -10.93
C THR A 52 5.84 6.49 -9.97
N HIS A 53 6.81 5.58 -9.78
CA HIS A 53 6.66 4.43 -8.90
C HIS A 53 7.22 4.74 -7.52
N TYR A 54 6.52 4.24 -6.49
CA TYR A 54 6.94 4.36 -5.10
C TYR A 54 6.80 3.04 -4.40
N SER A 55 7.63 2.81 -3.39
CA SER A 55 7.49 1.67 -2.47
C SER A 55 7.37 2.24 -1.07
N LEU A 56 6.23 2.00 -0.42
CA LEU A 56 5.94 2.56 0.90
C LEU A 56 5.91 1.44 1.92
N PRO A 57 6.54 1.62 3.10
CA PRO A 57 6.51 0.60 4.14
C PRO A 57 5.07 0.31 4.59
N MET A 58 4.75 -0.95 4.84
CA MET A 58 3.42 -1.34 5.29
C MET A 58 3.05 -0.66 6.59
N SER A 59 4.00 -0.48 7.50
CA SER A 59 3.74 0.24 8.76
C SER A 59 3.26 1.66 8.50
N HIS A 60 3.86 2.34 7.53
CA HIS A 60 3.47 3.70 7.16
C HIS A 60 2.06 3.71 6.55
N ILE A 61 1.77 2.77 5.64
CA ILE A 61 0.47 2.66 4.99
C ILE A 61 -0.64 2.42 6.02
N LEU A 62 -0.43 1.50 6.95
CA LEU A 62 -1.43 1.19 7.96
C LEU A 62 -1.69 2.38 8.87
N GLU A 63 -0.64 3.10 9.25
CA GLU A 63 -0.78 4.29 10.08
C GLU A 63 -1.56 5.40 9.35
N LYS A 64 -1.19 5.68 8.10
CA LYS A 64 -1.86 6.71 7.32
C LYS A 64 -3.32 6.36 7.05
N TYR A 65 -3.61 5.09 6.83
CA TYR A 65 -4.98 4.64 6.64
C TYR A 65 -5.82 4.85 7.91
N LYS A 66 -5.26 4.55 9.07
CA LYS A 66 -5.94 4.79 10.36
C LYS A 66 -6.24 6.27 10.57
N GLN A 67 -5.36 7.14 10.10
CA GLN A 67 -5.54 8.60 10.18
C GLN A 67 -6.46 9.13 9.11
N LYS A 68 -7.02 8.26 8.27
CA LYS A 68 -7.93 8.61 7.16
C LYS A 68 -7.27 9.52 6.11
N GLU A 69 -5.97 9.43 5.98
CA GLU A 69 -5.23 10.19 4.96
C GLU A 69 -5.21 9.49 3.60
N LEU A 70 -5.53 8.19 3.57
CA LEU A 70 -5.61 7.42 2.32
C LEU A 70 -7.07 7.08 2.06
N LYS A 71 -7.61 7.58 0.95
CA LYS A 71 -9.02 7.40 0.63
C LYS A 71 -9.17 6.46 -0.56
N PRO A 72 -9.91 5.35 -0.40
CA PRO A 72 -10.20 4.48 -1.55
C PRO A 72 -10.97 5.26 -2.62
N ILE A 73 -10.58 5.10 -3.86
CA ILE A 73 -11.26 5.70 -5.01
C ILE A 73 -11.41 4.65 -6.10
N LYS A 74 -12.28 4.93 -7.07
CA LYS A 74 -12.40 4.06 -8.22
C LYS A 74 -11.29 4.36 -9.22
N CYS A 75 -10.63 3.32 -9.71
CA CYS A 75 -9.72 3.46 -10.84
C CYS A 75 -10.52 3.75 -12.11
N ARG A 76 -9.94 4.55 -12.93
CA ARG A 76 -10.53 4.81 -14.26
C ARG A 76 -10.00 3.83 -15.27
#